data_30ba4f026a5ae7bbc8271f5f2dd53c24
#
_entry.id   30ba4f026a5ae7bbc8271f5f2dd53c24
#
_cell.length_a   1.000
_cell.length_b   1.000
_cell.length_c   1.000
_cell.angle_alpha   90.00
_cell.angle_beta   90.00
_cell.angle_gamma   90.00
#
_symmetry.space_group_name_H-M   'P 1'
#
loop_
_entity.id
_entity.type
_entity.pdbx_description
1 polymer ?
#
loop_
_entity_poly.entity_id
_entity_poly.type
_entity_poly.pdbx_seq_one_letter_code
_entity_poly.pdbx_strand_id
1 'polypeptide(L)'
;MAKNKPAKKDNKEKKGKKDKGSGKRMKKEAMIQAIISVFQSSPKEPFNYKQISKIIGVENQVQKLQVVDILYDLSAEDIITEIDRGRYRLNGLGTLAVGTFARRSNGKNSFIPEDGGTPVFIAERNSGHAMDGDKVKVQLFAKRKGAEPEGEVVEIIESKERTFVGKLQVAKGFAFLITENKTLANDIFIPKDKLKGGKNGDKAIVRIVEWPDGAKNPLGEVVDILGIAGQNTAEMHAILAEFGLPYKYPSSVEKAADKIPEAISPEEIENREDFRGITTFTIDPKDAKDFDDALS
;
A
#
# COMPACT_ATOMS: atom_id res chain seq x y z
N MET A 1 14.18 -36.88 85.48
CA MET A 1 12.95 -37.43 86.08
C MET A 1 11.74 -36.80 85.50
N ALA A 2 10.70 -37.62 85.28
CA ALA A 2 9.31 -37.36 84.87
C ALA A 2 9.12 -36.80 83.47
N LYS A 3 8.81 -37.59 82.49
CA LYS A 3 7.58 -38.20 81.92
C LYS A 3 6.36 -37.29 82.02
N ASN A 4 5.88 -36.85 80.84
CA ASN A 4 4.46 -36.86 80.59
C ASN A 4 4.16 -36.99 79.08
N LYS A 5 3.26 -37.90 78.80
CA LYS A 5 2.79 -38.35 77.53
C LYS A 5 1.53 -37.56 77.10
N PRO A 6 1.04 -37.78 75.89
CA PRO A 6 0.36 -36.77 75.04
C PRO A 6 -1.16 -36.86 75.06
N ALA A 7 -1.80 -35.77 74.66
CA ALA A 7 -3.24 -35.76 74.36
C ALA A 7 -3.48 -35.78 72.85
N LYS A 8 -4.21 -36.80 72.39
CA LYS A 8 -4.79 -36.88 71.04
C LYS A 8 -5.80 -35.76 70.85
N LYS A 9 -5.69 -35.04 69.76
CA LYS A 9 -6.78 -34.20 69.21
C LYS A 9 -7.13 -34.67 67.81
N ASP A 10 -8.41 -35.00 67.66
CA ASP A 10 -9.08 -35.45 66.46
C ASP A 10 -8.93 -34.45 65.32
N ASN A 11 -8.48 -34.96 64.18
CA ASN A 11 -8.35 -34.21 62.94
C ASN A 11 -9.64 -34.40 62.12
N LYS A 12 -10.57 -33.44 62.19
CA LYS A 12 -11.73 -33.39 61.31
C LYS A 12 -11.24 -32.80 59.97
N GLU A 13 -11.11 -33.63 58.97
CA GLU A 13 -10.96 -33.28 57.56
C GLU A 13 -12.09 -32.35 57.10
N LYS A 14 -11.80 -31.08 56.92
CA LYS A 14 -12.61 -30.16 56.10
C LYS A 14 -12.28 -30.41 54.65
N LYS A 15 -13.16 -31.11 53.93
CA LYS A 15 -13.18 -31.16 52.45
C LYS A 15 -13.27 -29.73 51.92
N GLY A 16 -12.16 -29.20 51.42
CA GLY A 16 -12.11 -27.98 50.66
C GLY A 16 -12.92 -28.10 49.38
N LYS A 17 -13.94 -27.26 49.25
CA LYS A 17 -14.61 -27.02 47.95
C LYS A 17 -13.56 -26.52 46.99
N LYS A 18 -13.32 -27.30 45.93
CA LYS A 18 -12.58 -26.80 44.76
C LYS A 18 -13.39 -25.66 44.14
N ASP A 19 -12.91 -24.47 44.24
CA ASP A 19 -13.35 -23.31 43.48
C ASP A 19 -13.12 -23.63 41.98
N LYS A 20 -14.19 -23.86 41.27
CA LYS A 20 -14.19 -23.96 39.80
C LYS A 20 -14.02 -22.59 39.24
N GLY A 21 -12.88 -22.38 38.57
CA GLY A 21 -12.53 -21.45 37.55
C GLY A 21 -13.32 -20.14 37.44
N SER A 22 -12.73 -19.05 37.89
CA SER A 22 -13.13 -17.71 37.44
C SER A 22 -12.69 -17.53 35.98
N GLY A 23 -13.52 -17.93 35.05
CA GLY A 23 -13.35 -17.58 33.64
C GLY A 23 -13.25 -16.05 33.51
N LYS A 24 -12.18 -15.57 32.95
CA LYS A 24 -11.91 -14.14 32.73
C LYS A 24 -13.07 -13.51 31.97
N ARG A 25 -13.84 -12.63 32.62
CA ARG A 25 -15.02 -11.99 32.00
C ARG A 25 -14.59 -11.17 30.78
N MET A 26 -15.02 -11.63 29.60
CA MET A 26 -14.74 -10.92 28.34
C MET A 26 -15.60 -9.65 28.26
N LYS A 27 -15.00 -8.53 27.82
CA LYS A 27 -15.74 -7.27 27.59
C LYS A 27 -16.65 -7.43 26.37
N LYS A 28 -17.78 -6.70 26.32
CA LYS A 28 -18.78 -6.81 25.23
C LYS A 28 -18.16 -6.61 23.85
N GLU A 29 -17.30 -5.58 23.68
CA GLU A 29 -16.63 -5.29 22.42
C GLU A 29 -15.70 -6.43 21.96
N ALA A 30 -14.91 -6.98 22.89
CA ALA A 30 -14.03 -8.11 22.59
C ALA A 30 -14.82 -9.37 22.21
N MET A 31 -16.01 -9.56 22.82
CA MET A 31 -16.91 -10.67 22.50
C MET A 31 -17.53 -10.51 21.11
N ILE A 32 -17.93 -9.30 20.72
CA ILE A 32 -18.43 -8.99 19.38
C ILE A 32 -17.36 -9.33 18.34
N GLN A 33 -16.13 -8.86 18.53
CA GLN A 33 -15.03 -9.13 17.60
C GLN A 33 -14.72 -10.63 17.50
N ALA A 34 -14.72 -11.35 18.63
CA ALA A 34 -14.50 -12.79 18.63
C ALA A 34 -15.61 -13.54 17.87
N ILE A 35 -16.88 -13.16 18.05
CA ILE A 35 -18.03 -13.75 17.34
C ILE A 35 -17.91 -13.50 15.82
N ILE A 36 -17.61 -12.28 15.41
CA ILE A 36 -17.42 -11.92 14.00
C ILE A 36 -16.28 -12.76 13.40
N SER A 37 -15.15 -12.90 14.12
CA SER A 37 -14.02 -13.72 13.67
C SER A 37 -14.37 -15.19 13.46
N VAL A 38 -15.26 -15.75 14.28
CA VAL A 38 -15.75 -17.14 14.08
C VAL A 38 -16.50 -17.26 12.76
N PHE A 39 -17.38 -16.32 12.46
CA PHE A 39 -18.11 -16.33 11.18
C PHE A 39 -17.20 -16.06 9.97
N GLN A 40 -16.22 -15.19 10.12
CA GLN A 40 -15.23 -14.90 9.06
C GLN A 40 -14.33 -16.10 8.76
N SER A 41 -13.98 -16.89 9.78
CA SER A 41 -13.16 -18.10 9.60
C SER A 41 -13.91 -19.25 8.90
N SER A 42 -15.24 -19.26 8.95
CA SER A 42 -16.08 -20.27 8.30
C SER A 42 -17.37 -19.65 7.74
N PRO A 43 -17.27 -18.83 6.69
CA PRO A 43 -18.37 -17.95 6.26
C PRO A 43 -19.59 -18.70 5.71
N LYS A 44 -19.41 -19.93 5.23
CA LYS A 44 -20.49 -20.77 4.66
C LYS A 44 -21.19 -21.62 5.73
N GLU A 45 -20.58 -21.78 6.90
CA GLU A 45 -21.10 -22.64 7.95
C GLU A 45 -22.04 -21.89 8.89
N PRO A 46 -23.20 -22.45 9.22
CA PRO A 46 -24.12 -21.88 10.20
C PRO A 46 -23.73 -22.30 11.62
N PHE A 47 -23.65 -21.31 12.52
CA PHE A 47 -23.35 -21.52 13.93
C PHE A 47 -24.53 -21.16 14.82
N ASN A 48 -24.73 -21.94 15.89
CA ASN A 48 -25.61 -21.56 16.99
C ASN A 48 -24.81 -20.96 18.16
N TYR A 49 -25.52 -20.32 19.11
CA TYR A 49 -24.86 -19.66 20.25
C TYR A 49 -24.02 -20.62 21.12
N LYS A 50 -24.37 -21.91 21.18
CA LYS A 50 -23.60 -22.91 21.95
C LYS A 50 -22.26 -23.21 21.30
N GLN A 51 -22.27 -23.37 19.97
CA GLN A 51 -21.05 -23.60 19.17
C GLN A 51 -20.13 -22.39 19.27
N ILE A 52 -20.68 -21.19 19.05
CA ILE A 52 -19.92 -19.94 19.15
C ILE A 52 -19.34 -19.79 20.56
N SER A 53 -20.14 -19.93 21.61
CA SER A 53 -19.68 -19.86 23.00
C SER A 53 -18.53 -20.82 23.28
N LYS A 54 -18.57 -22.04 22.74
CA LYS A 54 -17.52 -23.04 22.89
C LYS A 54 -16.22 -22.59 22.18
N ILE A 55 -16.33 -22.07 20.96
CA ILE A 55 -15.17 -21.62 20.16
C ILE A 55 -14.48 -20.43 20.82
N ILE A 56 -15.24 -19.44 21.31
CA ILE A 56 -14.67 -18.25 21.95
C ILE A 56 -14.35 -18.45 23.45
N GLY A 57 -14.50 -19.68 23.98
CA GLY A 57 -14.13 -20.03 25.34
C GLY A 57 -15.06 -19.47 26.43
N VAL A 58 -16.33 -19.23 26.12
CA VAL A 58 -17.34 -18.72 27.06
C VAL A 58 -18.09 -19.88 27.70
N GLU A 59 -17.85 -20.11 28.99
CA GLU A 59 -18.50 -21.18 29.80
C GLU A 59 -19.63 -20.68 30.70
N ASN A 60 -19.55 -19.42 31.14
CA ASN A 60 -20.48 -18.81 32.08
C ASN A 60 -21.86 -18.56 31.42
N GLN A 61 -22.93 -18.96 32.14
CA GLN A 61 -24.32 -18.84 31.65
C GLN A 61 -24.72 -17.39 31.33
N VAL A 62 -24.25 -16.39 32.11
CA VAL A 62 -24.55 -14.99 31.89
C VAL A 62 -23.88 -14.50 30.59
N GLN A 63 -22.64 -14.92 30.33
CA GLN A 63 -21.94 -14.56 29.09
C GLN A 63 -22.51 -15.29 27.86
N LYS A 64 -23.03 -16.51 28.03
CA LYS A 64 -23.77 -17.20 26.95
C LYS A 64 -25.05 -16.47 26.54
N LEU A 65 -25.75 -15.88 27.48
CA LEU A 65 -26.90 -15.01 27.17
C LEU A 65 -26.43 -13.74 26.43
N GLN A 66 -25.29 -13.14 26.83
CA GLN A 66 -24.71 -12.02 26.10
C GLN A 66 -24.34 -12.40 24.66
N VAL A 67 -23.87 -13.63 24.40
CA VAL A 67 -23.64 -14.11 23.02
C VAL A 67 -24.94 -14.14 22.24
N VAL A 68 -26.05 -14.58 22.83
CA VAL A 68 -27.36 -14.58 22.18
C VAL A 68 -27.82 -13.18 21.85
N ASP A 69 -27.70 -12.24 22.81
CA ASP A 69 -28.04 -10.83 22.56
C ASP A 69 -27.21 -10.22 21.44
N ILE A 70 -25.89 -10.50 21.42
CA ILE A 70 -25.00 -10.03 20.35
C ILE A 70 -25.39 -10.64 18.99
N LEU A 71 -25.73 -11.92 18.93
CA LEU A 71 -26.19 -12.56 17.67
C LEU A 71 -27.49 -11.92 17.17
N TYR A 72 -28.38 -11.56 18.08
CA TYR A 72 -29.60 -10.84 17.73
C TYR A 72 -29.29 -9.43 17.20
N ASP A 73 -28.41 -8.69 17.89
CA ASP A 73 -27.96 -7.35 17.44
C ASP A 73 -27.31 -7.44 16.04
N LEU A 74 -26.38 -8.40 15.82
CA LEU A 74 -25.72 -8.61 14.54
C LEU A 74 -26.69 -9.02 13.42
N SER A 75 -27.75 -9.76 13.75
CA SER A 75 -28.80 -10.12 12.79
C SER A 75 -29.70 -8.94 12.44
N ALA A 76 -30.02 -8.09 13.41
CA ALA A 76 -30.76 -6.84 13.18
C ALA A 76 -29.97 -5.80 12.36
N GLU A 77 -28.62 -5.89 12.40
CA GLU A 77 -27.69 -5.08 11.60
C GLU A 77 -27.38 -5.69 10.23
N ASP A 78 -28.05 -6.78 9.82
CA ASP A 78 -27.81 -7.51 8.57
C ASP A 78 -26.38 -8.07 8.40
N ILE A 79 -25.62 -8.20 9.50
CA ILE A 79 -24.27 -8.78 9.47
C ILE A 79 -24.32 -10.30 9.36
N ILE A 80 -25.29 -10.91 10.02
CA ILE A 80 -25.58 -12.35 9.96
C ILE A 80 -27.06 -12.57 9.68
N THR A 81 -27.40 -13.67 9.01
CA THR A 81 -28.80 -14.08 8.80
C THR A 81 -29.09 -15.34 9.59
N GLU A 82 -30.23 -15.36 10.28
CA GLU A 82 -30.79 -16.59 10.84
C GLU A 82 -31.34 -17.43 9.68
N ILE A 83 -30.66 -18.57 9.38
CA ILE A 83 -31.08 -19.50 8.31
C ILE A 83 -31.95 -20.61 8.81
N ASP A 84 -31.90 -20.88 10.10
CA ASP A 84 -32.71 -21.88 10.79
C ASP A 84 -32.82 -21.46 12.26
N ARG A 85 -33.80 -21.91 12.98
CA ARG A 85 -34.09 -21.46 14.34
C ARG A 85 -32.87 -21.53 15.27
N GLY A 86 -32.35 -20.34 15.62
CA GLY A 86 -31.15 -20.14 16.45
C GLY A 86 -29.83 -20.49 15.76
N ARG A 87 -29.81 -20.64 14.43
CA ARG A 87 -28.58 -20.86 13.63
C ARG A 87 -28.36 -19.71 12.67
N TYR A 88 -27.25 -19.06 12.85
CA TYR A 88 -26.87 -17.90 12.10
C TYR A 88 -25.72 -18.20 11.16
N ARG A 89 -25.72 -17.57 10.01
CA ARG A 89 -24.63 -17.58 9.03
C ARG A 89 -24.27 -16.16 8.69
N LEU A 90 -23.00 -15.92 8.38
CA LEU A 90 -22.57 -14.61 7.91
C LEU A 90 -23.37 -14.19 6.67
N ASN A 91 -23.95 -13.01 6.70
CA ASN A 91 -24.64 -12.43 5.55
C ASN A 91 -23.61 -12.09 4.49
N GLY A 92 -23.62 -12.93 3.46
CA GLY A 92 -22.72 -12.79 2.32
C GLY A 92 -21.24 -12.85 2.72
N LEU A 93 -20.47 -13.71 2.11
CA LEU A 93 -19.09 -13.35 1.79
C LEU A 93 -19.21 -11.98 1.19
N GLY A 94 -18.66 -10.95 1.84
CA GLY A 94 -18.78 -9.57 1.40
C GLY A 94 -18.68 -9.53 -0.12
N THR A 95 -19.63 -8.87 -0.77
CA THR A 95 -19.74 -8.85 -2.22
C THR A 95 -18.36 -8.56 -2.79
N LEU A 96 -17.82 -9.49 -3.58
CA LEU A 96 -16.58 -9.24 -4.29
C LEU A 96 -16.89 -8.22 -5.39
N ALA A 97 -16.22 -7.11 -5.36
CA ALA A 97 -16.35 -6.06 -6.35
C ALA A 97 -15.00 -5.85 -7.05
N VAL A 98 -15.06 -5.55 -8.34
CA VAL A 98 -13.90 -5.18 -9.16
C VAL A 98 -13.94 -3.68 -9.40
N GLY A 99 -12.79 -3.04 -9.35
CA GLY A 99 -12.68 -1.61 -9.56
C GLY A 99 -11.26 -1.09 -9.42
N THR A 100 -11.13 0.22 -9.31
CA THR A 100 -9.85 0.91 -9.25
C THR A 100 -9.52 1.29 -7.81
N PHE A 101 -8.29 0.97 -7.40
CA PHE A 101 -7.74 1.41 -6.12
C PHE A 101 -7.18 2.82 -6.24
N ALA A 102 -7.59 3.71 -5.36
CA ALA A 102 -7.10 5.08 -5.27
C ALA A 102 -6.33 5.26 -3.96
N ARG A 103 -5.02 5.41 -4.08
CA ARG A 103 -4.11 5.58 -2.95
C ARG A 103 -3.93 7.05 -2.62
N ARG A 104 -4.05 7.39 -1.33
CA ARG A 104 -3.86 8.76 -0.86
C ARG A 104 -2.72 8.83 0.15
N SER A 105 -1.98 9.93 0.12
CA SER A 105 -0.83 10.17 1.00
C SER A 105 -1.19 10.23 2.50
N ASN A 106 -2.46 10.47 2.82
CA ASN A 106 -2.97 10.50 4.20
C ASN A 106 -3.43 9.12 4.73
N GLY A 107 -3.21 8.03 3.95
CA GLY A 107 -3.62 6.67 4.30
C GLY A 107 -5.13 6.40 4.19
N LYS A 108 -5.93 7.38 3.75
CA LYS A 108 -7.36 7.19 3.46
C LYS A 108 -7.54 6.71 2.03
N ASN A 109 -7.12 5.47 1.78
CA ASN A 109 -7.28 4.88 0.47
C ASN A 109 -8.75 4.57 0.19
N SER A 110 -9.13 4.58 -1.08
CA SER A 110 -10.48 4.30 -1.52
C SER A 110 -10.46 3.34 -2.70
N PHE A 111 -11.48 2.52 -2.78
CA PHE A 111 -11.79 1.67 -3.92
C PHE A 111 -12.98 2.26 -4.65
N ILE A 112 -12.86 2.39 -5.96
CA ILE A 112 -13.89 2.93 -6.85
C ILE A 112 -14.42 1.76 -7.68
N PRO A 113 -15.64 1.25 -7.42
CA PRO A 113 -16.22 0.15 -8.16
C PRO A 113 -16.45 0.49 -9.64
N GLU A 114 -16.21 -0.46 -10.54
CA GLU A 114 -16.45 -0.29 -12.00
C GLU A 114 -17.93 -0.12 -12.36
N ASP A 115 -18.82 -0.64 -11.53
CA ASP A 115 -20.28 -0.54 -11.72
C ASP A 115 -20.86 0.84 -11.36
N GLY A 116 -20.01 1.80 -10.97
CA GLY A 116 -20.43 3.14 -10.56
C GLY A 116 -20.97 3.23 -9.13
N GLY A 117 -20.74 2.20 -8.32
CA GLY A 117 -21.11 2.16 -6.90
C GLY A 117 -20.42 3.24 -6.06
N THR A 118 -20.88 3.39 -4.81
CA THR A 118 -20.26 4.34 -3.84
C THR A 118 -18.81 3.95 -3.56
N PRO A 119 -17.85 4.90 -3.51
CA PRO A 119 -16.48 4.62 -3.11
C PRO A 119 -16.41 3.95 -1.75
N VAL A 120 -15.53 2.96 -1.62
CA VAL A 120 -15.36 2.14 -0.42
C VAL A 120 -14.03 2.51 0.23
N PHE A 121 -14.03 2.74 1.53
CA PHE A 121 -12.81 3.00 2.29
C PHE A 121 -11.98 1.72 2.44
N ILE A 122 -10.67 1.81 2.14
CA ILE A 122 -9.71 0.72 2.32
C ILE A 122 -8.63 1.18 3.31
N ALA A 123 -8.60 0.58 4.48
CA ALA A 123 -7.53 0.85 5.44
C ALA A 123 -6.17 0.39 4.87
N GLU A 124 -5.07 1.04 5.26
CA GLU A 124 -3.73 0.70 4.76
C GLU A 124 -3.38 -0.78 4.96
N ARG A 125 -3.70 -1.34 6.12
CA ARG A 125 -3.50 -2.77 6.43
C ARG A 125 -4.30 -3.73 5.54
N ASN A 126 -5.36 -3.25 4.90
CA ASN A 126 -6.27 -4.01 4.03
C ASN A 126 -6.02 -3.72 2.54
N SER A 127 -4.98 -2.96 2.22
CA SER A 127 -4.70 -2.54 0.84
C SER A 127 -4.00 -3.62 -0.01
N GLY A 128 -3.47 -4.69 0.61
CA GLY A 128 -2.78 -5.77 -0.10
C GLY A 128 -1.63 -5.27 -1.00
N HIS A 129 -0.97 -4.17 -0.60
CA HIS A 129 0.06 -3.49 -1.39
C HIS A 129 -0.41 -2.88 -2.72
N ALA A 130 -1.73 -2.78 -2.96
CA ALA A 130 -2.27 -2.12 -4.13
C ALA A 130 -1.79 -0.66 -4.22
N MET A 131 -1.49 -0.22 -5.42
CA MET A 131 -1.03 1.12 -5.72
C MET A 131 -2.12 1.94 -6.41
N ASP A 132 -1.94 3.26 -6.43
CA ASP A 132 -2.88 4.19 -7.04
C ASP A 132 -3.14 3.84 -8.51
N GLY A 133 -4.41 3.64 -8.87
CA GLY A 133 -4.86 3.26 -10.22
C GLY A 133 -4.71 1.77 -10.56
N ASP A 134 -4.36 0.89 -9.62
CA ASP A 134 -4.41 -0.56 -9.84
C ASP A 134 -5.85 -1.04 -9.96
N LYS A 135 -6.08 -1.99 -10.86
CA LYS A 135 -7.34 -2.71 -10.93
C LYS A 135 -7.32 -3.85 -9.90
N VAL A 136 -8.25 -3.80 -8.96
CA VAL A 136 -8.27 -4.70 -7.82
C VAL A 136 -9.63 -5.37 -7.66
N LYS A 137 -9.61 -6.54 -7.04
CA LYS A 137 -10.79 -7.19 -6.50
C LYS A 137 -10.83 -6.95 -4.99
N VAL A 138 -11.91 -6.39 -4.53
CA VAL A 138 -12.14 -6.01 -3.14
C VAL A 138 -13.25 -6.83 -2.54
N GLN A 139 -13.03 -7.37 -1.36
CA GLN A 139 -14.06 -7.93 -0.51
C GLN A 139 -14.66 -6.81 0.33
N LEU A 140 -15.94 -6.52 0.10
CA LEU A 140 -16.67 -5.51 0.87
C LEU A 140 -17.03 -6.09 2.24
N PHE A 141 -16.80 -5.32 3.29
CA PHE A 141 -17.24 -5.71 4.63
C PHE A 141 -18.73 -5.43 4.82
N ALA A 142 -19.39 -6.19 5.71
CA ALA A 142 -20.76 -5.94 6.08
C ALA A 142 -20.92 -4.52 6.64
N LYS A 143 -21.81 -3.73 6.03
CA LYS A 143 -22.02 -2.33 6.37
C LYS A 143 -22.84 -2.21 7.64
N ARG A 144 -22.32 -1.52 8.66
CA ARG A 144 -23.12 -1.06 9.79
C ARG A 144 -24.01 0.10 9.35
N LYS A 145 -25.24 0.15 9.85
CA LYS A 145 -26.17 1.25 9.55
C LYS A 145 -25.56 2.60 9.92
N GLY A 146 -25.38 3.48 8.91
CA GLY A 146 -24.77 4.80 9.08
C GLY A 146 -23.25 4.86 9.01
N ALA A 147 -22.53 3.74 8.86
CA ALA A 147 -21.07 3.72 8.63
C ALA A 147 -20.72 3.86 7.14
N GLU A 148 -19.54 4.37 6.85
CA GLU A 148 -18.98 4.33 5.50
C GLU A 148 -18.70 2.88 5.10
N PRO A 149 -18.88 2.50 3.81
CA PRO A 149 -18.52 1.16 3.36
C PRO A 149 -17.01 0.94 3.47
N GLU A 150 -16.62 -0.19 4.01
CA GLU A 150 -15.23 -0.61 4.15
C GLU A 150 -14.98 -1.93 3.42
N GLY A 151 -13.71 -2.20 3.06
CA GLY A 151 -13.34 -3.44 2.39
C GLY A 151 -11.86 -3.76 2.52
N GLU A 152 -11.47 -4.88 1.89
CA GLU A 152 -10.11 -5.39 1.83
C GLU A 152 -9.79 -5.80 0.39
N VAL A 153 -8.61 -5.44 -0.08
CA VAL A 153 -8.09 -5.91 -1.37
C VAL A 153 -7.70 -7.38 -1.22
N VAL A 154 -8.37 -8.25 -1.97
CA VAL A 154 -8.10 -9.70 -1.97
C VAL A 154 -7.25 -10.14 -3.16
N GLU A 155 -7.20 -9.32 -4.21
CA GLU A 155 -6.44 -9.63 -5.42
C GLU A 155 -6.12 -8.33 -6.19
N ILE A 156 -4.91 -8.19 -6.68
CA ILE A 156 -4.53 -7.17 -7.66
C ILE A 156 -4.65 -7.82 -9.03
N ILE A 157 -5.67 -7.43 -9.82
CA ILE A 157 -5.96 -8.01 -11.14
C ILE A 157 -5.00 -7.48 -12.19
N GLU A 158 -4.79 -6.15 -12.18
CA GLU A 158 -3.88 -5.46 -13.08
C GLU A 158 -3.13 -4.38 -12.31
N SER A 159 -1.82 -4.40 -12.41
CA SER A 159 -0.96 -3.35 -11.88
C SER A 159 -0.24 -2.67 -13.03
N LYS A 160 -0.24 -1.33 -13.04
CA LYS A 160 0.52 -0.56 -14.01
C LYS A 160 2.00 -0.62 -13.66
N GLU A 161 2.85 -0.83 -14.65
CA GLU A 161 4.29 -0.63 -14.46
C GLU A 161 4.55 0.80 -13.99
N ARG A 162 5.20 0.92 -12.84
CA ARG A 162 5.55 2.22 -12.25
C ARG A 162 7.02 2.29 -11.99
N THR A 163 7.57 3.41 -12.37
CA THR A 163 8.91 3.79 -12.00
C THR A 163 8.87 4.81 -10.87
N PHE A 164 9.83 4.71 -9.99
CA PHE A 164 10.01 5.61 -8.86
C PHE A 164 11.37 6.26 -8.97
N VAL A 165 11.39 7.54 -8.71
CA VAL A 165 12.64 8.33 -8.69
C VAL A 165 13.05 8.55 -7.24
N GLY A 166 14.35 8.43 -6.97
CA GLY A 166 14.86 8.63 -5.64
C GLY A 166 16.38 8.57 -5.57
N LYS A 167 16.91 8.62 -4.36
CA LYS A 167 18.33 8.54 -4.08
C LYS A 167 18.72 7.12 -3.67
N LEU A 168 19.76 6.58 -4.28
CA LEU A 168 20.31 5.28 -3.90
C LEU A 168 21.09 5.37 -2.59
N GLN A 169 20.73 4.49 -1.65
CA GLN A 169 21.51 4.21 -0.46
C GLN A 169 22.09 2.79 -0.58
N VAL A 170 23.35 2.72 -0.96
CA VAL A 170 24.01 1.44 -1.26
C VAL A 170 24.71 0.90 -0.02
N ALA A 171 24.45 -0.36 0.30
CA ALA A 171 25.08 -1.14 1.36
C ALA A 171 25.88 -2.31 0.78
N LYS A 172 26.52 -3.11 1.66
CA LYS A 172 27.30 -4.28 1.24
C LYS A 172 26.35 -5.41 0.77
N GLY A 173 26.11 -5.48 -0.54
CA GLY A 173 25.32 -6.56 -1.15
C GLY A 173 23.88 -6.19 -1.55
N PHE A 174 23.40 -5.01 -1.25
CA PHE A 174 22.08 -4.51 -1.61
C PHE A 174 22.04 -2.99 -1.60
N ALA A 175 20.95 -2.42 -2.07
CA ALA A 175 20.67 -1.00 -1.95
C ALA A 175 19.20 -0.75 -1.60
N PHE A 176 18.91 0.46 -1.14
CA PHE A 176 17.55 1.00 -1.08
C PHE A 176 17.44 2.22 -1.99
N LEU A 177 16.32 2.34 -2.67
CA LEU A 177 15.90 3.62 -3.24
C LEU A 177 15.09 4.37 -2.19
N ILE A 178 15.60 5.48 -1.74
CA ILE A 178 14.88 6.41 -0.85
C ILE A 178 14.08 7.35 -1.74
N THR A 179 12.76 7.17 -1.75
CA THR A 179 11.87 7.98 -2.58
C THR A 179 11.40 9.22 -1.82
N GLU A 180 11.21 10.32 -2.53
CA GLU A 180 10.53 11.51 -2.00
C GLU A 180 9.01 11.44 -2.19
N ASN A 181 8.55 10.45 -2.94
CA ASN A 181 7.16 10.23 -3.24
C ASN A 181 6.40 9.69 -2.03
N LYS A 182 5.52 10.52 -1.45
CA LYS A 182 4.73 10.21 -0.24
C LYS A 182 3.65 9.14 -0.45
N THR A 183 3.39 8.74 -1.67
CA THR A 183 2.42 7.67 -1.96
C THR A 183 2.99 6.27 -1.71
N LEU A 184 4.31 6.13 -1.69
CA LEU A 184 4.98 4.91 -1.31
C LEU A 184 5.48 5.03 0.14
N ALA A 185 4.87 4.27 1.05
CA ALA A 185 5.17 4.35 2.48
C ALA A 185 6.53 3.76 2.86
N ASN A 186 7.14 2.95 1.99
CA ASN A 186 8.38 2.21 2.27
C ASN A 186 9.39 2.40 1.13
N ASP A 187 10.67 2.38 1.49
CA ASP A 187 11.76 2.41 0.52
C ASP A 187 11.77 1.13 -0.33
N ILE A 188 12.30 1.22 -1.55
CA ILE A 188 12.38 0.08 -2.47
C ILE A 188 13.71 -0.64 -2.25
N PHE A 189 13.66 -1.93 -1.91
CA PHE A 189 14.84 -2.77 -1.78
C PHE A 189 15.35 -3.22 -3.16
N ILE A 190 16.66 -3.08 -3.40
CA ILE A 190 17.30 -3.38 -4.68
C ILE A 190 18.43 -4.39 -4.43
N PRO A 191 18.30 -5.63 -4.92
CA PRO A 191 19.39 -6.58 -4.91
C PRO A 191 20.60 -6.08 -5.72
N LYS A 192 21.81 -6.51 -5.36
CA LYS A 192 23.05 -6.05 -5.99
C LYS A 192 23.11 -6.29 -7.50
N ASP A 193 22.60 -7.40 -7.95
CA ASP A 193 22.52 -7.79 -9.37
C ASP A 193 21.58 -6.90 -10.20
N LYS A 194 20.62 -6.24 -9.52
CA LYS A 194 19.65 -5.31 -10.13
C LYS A 194 20.01 -3.83 -9.97
N LEU A 195 21.20 -3.54 -9.44
CA LEU A 195 21.66 -2.17 -9.16
C LEU A 195 22.22 -1.45 -10.42
N LYS A 196 22.50 -2.15 -11.49
CA LYS A 196 23.06 -1.62 -12.77
C LYS A 196 24.26 -0.67 -12.59
N GLY A 197 25.12 -0.94 -11.61
CA GLY A 197 26.31 -0.13 -11.34
C GLY A 197 26.06 1.19 -10.59
N GLY A 198 24.85 1.43 -10.10
CA GLY A 198 24.50 2.57 -9.28
C GLY A 198 25.38 2.66 -8.02
N LYS A 199 25.76 3.87 -7.64
CA LYS A 199 26.60 4.15 -6.48
C LYS A 199 25.79 4.79 -5.38
N ASN A 200 26.36 4.76 -4.17
CA ASN A 200 25.74 5.44 -3.03
C ASN A 200 25.64 6.95 -3.31
N GLY A 201 24.44 7.48 -3.18
CA GLY A 201 24.17 8.90 -3.42
C GLY A 201 23.72 9.25 -4.85
N ASP A 202 23.69 8.28 -5.77
CA ASP A 202 23.16 8.54 -7.12
C ASP A 202 21.63 8.73 -7.06
N LYS A 203 21.13 9.61 -7.93
CA LYS A 203 19.72 9.73 -8.27
C LYS A 203 19.40 8.69 -9.35
N ALA A 204 18.37 7.90 -9.14
CA ALA A 204 18.04 6.78 -10.02
C ALA A 204 16.53 6.62 -10.23
N ILE A 205 16.20 6.00 -11.35
CA ILE A 205 14.86 5.53 -11.66
C ILE A 205 14.83 4.03 -11.37
N VAL A 206 13.88 3.59 -10.57
CA VAL A 206 13.70 2.19 -10.16
C VAL A 206 12.28 1.74 -10.49
N ARG A 207 12.14 0.55 -11.04
CA ARG A 207 10.88 -0.15 -11.25
C ARG A 207 10.68 -1.17 -10.15
N ILE A 208 9.48 -1.24 -9.58
CA ILE A 208 9.10 -2.34 -8.69
C ILE A 208 8.87 -3.58 -9.55
N VAL A 209 9.52 -4.68 -9.17
CA VAL A 209 9.42 -5.98 -9.85
C VAL A 209 8.42 -6.87 -9.12
N GLU A 210 8.45 -6.84 -7.79
CA GLU A 210 7.63 -7.70 -6.96
C GLU A 210 7.45 -7.06 -5.58
N TRP A 211 6.32 -7.33 -4.94
CA TRP A 211 6.12 -7.04 -3.52
C TRP A 211 5.67 -8.32 -2.82
N PRO A 212 6.62 -9.10 -2.24
CA PRO A 212 6.28 -10.37 -1.61
C PRO A 212 5.33 -10.20 -0.43
N ASP A 213 4.40 -11.14 -0.26
CA ASP A 213 3.47 -11.13 0.87
C ASP A 213 4.23 -11.10 2.20
N GLY A 214 3.80 -10.21 3.08
CA GLY A 214 4.44 -10.00 4.39
C GLY A 214 5.77 -9.26 4.36
N ALA A 215 6.32 -8.93 3.18
CA ALA A 215 7.52 -8.10 3.09
C ALA A 215 7.19 -6.63 3.36
N LYS A 216 8.03 -5.99 4.18
CA LYS A 216 7.90 -4.56 4.47
C LYS A 216 8.22 -3.70 3.24
N ASN A 217 9.21 -4.09 2.46
CA ASN A 217 9.74 -3.32 1.35
C ASN A 217 9.50 -4.06 0.02
N PRO A 218 9.08 -3.37 -1.04
CA PRO A 218 9.01 -3.95 -2.36
C PRO A 218 10.41 -4.23 -2.93
N LEU A 219 10.52 -5.21 -3.82
CA LEU A 219 11.71 -5.52 -4.60
C LEU A 219 11.71 -4.66 -5.87
N GLY A 220 12.81 -3.97 -6.13
CA GLY A 220 12.99 -3.16 -7.31
C GLY A 220 14.22 -3.50 -8.12
N GLU A 221 14.25 -2.97 -9.34
CA GLU A 221 15.43 -2.94 -10.20
C GLU A 221 15.67 -1.53 -10.71
N VAL A 222 16.92 -1.13 -10.80
CA VAL A 222 17.31 0.15 -11.39
C VAL A 222 16.99 0.11 -12.89
N VAL A 223 16.23 1.08 -13.37
CA VAL A 223 15.98 1.29 -14.80
C VAL A 223 17.09 2.13 -15.38
N ASP A 224 17.38 3.27 -14.72
CA ASP A 224 18.39 4.22 -15.17
C ASP A 224 19.03 4.98 -14.01
N ILE A 225 20.28 5.43 -14.21
CA ILE A 225 21.01 6.29 -13.28
C ILE A 225 21.06 7.70 -13.88
N LEU A 226 20.54 8.68 -13.15
CA LEU A 226 20.40 10.06 -13.63
C LEU A 226 21.62 10.92 -13.32
N GLY A 227 22.47 10.50 -12.38
CA GLY A 227 23.64 11.21 -11.92
C GLY A 227 23.71 11.32 -10.40
N ILE A 228 24.60 12.15 -9.88
CA ILE A 228 24.74 12.38 -8.44
C ILE A 228 23.58 13.24 -7.95
N ALA A 229 22.91 12.83 -6.87
CA ALA A 229 21.83 13.60 -6.27
C ALA A 229 22.32 15.00 -5.85
N GLY A 230 21.53 16.02 -6.13
CA GLY A 230 21.85 17.44 -5.90
C GLY A 230 22.54 18.13 -7.10
N GLN A 231 22.93 17.41 -8.13
CA GLN A 231 23.37 18.03 -9.38
C GLN A 231 22.16 18.50 -10.20
N ASN A 232 22.21 19.72 -10.71
CA ASN A 232 21.08 20.35 -11.42
C ASN A 232 20.51 19.45 -12.54
N THR A 233 21.38 18.90 -13.39
CA THR A 233 20.97 18.02 -14.50
C THR A 233 20.28 16.74 -13.98
N ALA A 234 20.81 16.12 -12.93
CA ALA A 234 20.23 14.91 -12.34
C ALA A 234 18.84 15.18 -11.73
N GLU A 235 18.70 16.33 -11.05
CA GLU A 235 17.42 16.73 -10.47
C GLU A 235 16.38 17.09 -11.53
N MET A 236 16.77 17.78 -12.60
CA MET A 236 15.87 18.07 -13.72
C MET A 236 15.40 16.79 -14.42
N HIS A 237 16.31 15.86 -14.71
CA HIS A 237 15.95 14.56 -15.29
C HIS A 237 15.05 13.76 -14.36
N ALA A 238 15.28 13.87 -13.03
CA ALA A 238 14.44 13.23 -12.02
C ALA A 238 13.01 13.75 -12.07
N ILE A 239 12.82 15.06 -12.13
CA ILE A 239 11.50 15.69 -12.25
C ILE A 239 10.80 15.24 -13.53
N LEU A 240 11.48 15.29 -14.68
CA LEU A 240 10.89 14.84 -15.95
C LEU A 240 10.45 13.38 -15.88
N ALA A 241 11.31 12.51 -15.34
CA ALA A 241 11.01 11.08 -15.18
C ALA A 241 9.84 10.81 -14.22
N GLU A 242 9.73 11.57 -13.11
CA GLU A 242 8.64 11.44 -12.15
C GLU A 242 7.27 11.76 -12.78
N PHE A 243 7.24 12.74 -13.69
CA PHE A 243 6.03 13.09 -14.42
C PHE A 243 5.82 12.29 -15.73
N GLY A 244 6.66 11.27 -15.98
CA GLY A 244 6.58 10.45 -17.19
C GLY A 244 6.96 11.19 -18.48
N LEU A 245 7.68 12.30 -18.37
CA LEU A 245 8.17 13.09 -19.50
C LEU A 245 9.51 12.54 -20.00
N PRO A 246 9.82 12.69 -21.29
CA PRO A 246 11.13 12.33 -21.83
C PRO A 246 12.24 13.16 -21.17
N TYR A 247 13.26 12.50 -20.64
CA TYR A 247 14.44 13.13 -20.05
C TYR A 247 15.73 12.84 -20.81
N LYS A 248 15.64 12.04 -21.88
CA LYS A 248 16.73 11.72 -22.83
C LYS A 248 16.17 11.71 -24.24
N TYR A 249 16.97 12.11 -25.19
CA TYR A 249 16.66 11.92 -26.60
C TYR A 249 16.88 10.44 -27.00
N PRO A 250 16.14 9.92 -27.97
CA PRO A 250 16.46 8.64 -28.59
C PRO A 250 17.87 8.68 -29.18
N SER A 251 18.63 7.57 -29.03
CA SER A 251 20.02 7.52 -29.51
C SER A 251 20.19 7.76 -31.02
N SER A 252 19.13 7.54 -31.81
CA SER A 252 19.09 7.88 -33.24
C SER A 252 19.10 9.41 -33.48
N VAL A 253 18.44 10.15 -32.60
CA VAL A 253 18.38 11.62 -32.67
C VAL A 253 19.74 12.22 -32.26
N GLU A 254 20.31 11.72 -31.14
CA GLU A 254 21.67 12.16 -30.70
C GLU A 254 22.71 11.90 -31.81
N LYS A 255 22.71 10.68 -32.39
CA LYS A 255 23.60 10.37 -33.50
C LYS A 255 23.37 11.20 -34.77
N ALA A 256 22.15 11.66 -35.00
CA ALA A 256 21.83 12.55 -36.10
C ALA A 256 22.36 13.97 -35.81
N ALA A 257 22.16 14.45 -34.58
CA ALA A 257 22.70 15.75 -34.13
C ALA A 257 24.24 15.80 -34.21
N ASP A 258 24.92 14.74 -33.74
CA ASP A 258 26.37 14.61 -33.78
C ASP A 258 26.97 14.68 -35.20
N LYS A 259 26.15 14.43 -36.23
CA LYS A 259 26.59 14.54 -37.65
C LYS A 259 26.44 15.92 -38.22
N ILE A 260 25.75 16.81 -37.56
CA ILE A 260 25.58 18.18 -38.00
C ILE A 260 26.89 18.93 -37.72
N PRO A 261 27.59 19.49 -38.74
CA PRO A 261 28.79 20.22 -38.51
C PRO A 261 28.53 21.52 -37.77
N GLU A 262 29.38 21.84 -36.78
CA GLU A 262 29.28 23.11 -36.02
C GLU A 262 29.61 24.33 -36.88
N ALA A 263 30.45 24.15 -37.93
CA ALA A 263 30.85 25.23 -38.81
C ALA A 263 29.99 25.25 -40.09
N ILE A 264 29.64 26.42 -40.53
CA ILE A 264 28.97 26.65 -41.85
C ILE A 264 29.95 26.24 -42.95
N SER A 265 29.55 25.33 -43.85
CA SER A 265 30.42 24.89 -44.92
C SER A 265 30.69 25.97 -45.96
N PRO A 266 31.84 25.93 -46.66
CA PRO A 266 32.11 26.89 -47.76
C PRO A 266 31.02 26.89 -48.85
N GLU A 267 30.49 25.72 -49.18
CA GLU A 267 29.40 25.55 -50.15
C GLU A 267 28.10 26.24 -49.70
N GLU A 268 27.80 26.22 -48.40
CA GLU A 268 26.67 26.92 -47.83
C GLU A 268 26.87 28.42 -47.87
N ILE A 269 28.10 28.90 -47.66
CA ILE A 269 28.47 30.33 -47.74
C ILE A 269 28.34 30.82 -49.19
N GLU A 270 28.79 30.04 -50.18
CA GLU A 270 28.69 30.39 -51.61
C GLU A 270 27.24 30.52 -52.09
N ASN A 271 26.34 29.77 -51.51
CA ASN A 271 24.90 29.80 -51.82
C ASN A 271 24.14 30.95 -51.12
N ARG A 272 24.78 31.74 -50.30
CA ARG A 272 24.16 32.85 -49.56
C ARG A 272 24.60 34.19 -50.09
N GLU A 273 23.72 35.19 -49.99
CA GLU A 273 24.05 36.58 -50.27
C GLU A 273 24.94 37.15 -49.15
N ASP A 274 26.00 37.86 -49.50
CA ASP A 274 26.97 38.39 -48.55
C ASP A 274 26.55 39.79 -48.06
N PHE A 275 25.97 39.86 -46.88
CA PHE A 275 25.55 41.09 -46.22
C PHE A 275 26.62 41.71 -45.32
N ARG A 276 27.85 41.19 -45.25
CA ARG A 276 28.91 41.68 -44.35
C ARG A 276 29.31 43.11 -44.67
N GLY A 277 29.08 43.62 -45.89
CA GLY A 277 29.32 44.98 -46.29
C GLY A 277 28.14 45.96 -46.10
N ILE A 278 26.98 45.43 -45.63
CA ILE A 278 25.75 46.20 -45.46
C ILE A 278 25.50 46.39 -43.98
N THR A 279 25.05 47.58 -43.55
CA THR A 279 24.65 47.78 -42.15
C THR A 279 23.43 46.92 -41.84
N THR A 280 23.62 45.91 -41.00
CA THR A 280 22.59 44.99 -40.58
C THR A 280 22.49 45.03 -39.07
N PHE A 281 21.29 45.08 -38.52
CA PHE A 281 21.08 45.14 -37.08
C PHE A 281 19.79 44.37 -36.68
N THR A 282 19.76 43.92 -35.44
CA THR A 282 18.59 43.33 -34.81
C THR A 282 18.03 44.25 -33.72
N ILE A 283 16.74 44.13 -33.44
CA ILE A 283 16.06 44.85 -32.34
C ILE A 283 15.46 43.85 -31.40
N ASP A 284 16.27 43.42 -30.43
CA ASP A 284 15.92 42.36 -29.52
C ASP A 284 15.88 42.85 -28.06
N PRO A 285 15.14 42.20 -27.15
CA PRO A 285 15.25 42.45 -25.73
C PRO A 285 16.69 42.27 -25.23
N LYS A 286 17.07 43.02 -24.20
CA LYS A 286 18.44 43.03 -23.66
C LYS A 286 18.96 41.65 -23.23
N ASP A 287 18.07 40.74 -22.88
CA ASP A 287 18.33 39.39 -22.41
C ASP A 287 18.04 38.29 -23.46
N ALA A 288 17.81 38.69 -24.73
CA ALA A 288 17.66 37.75 -25.83
C ALA A 288 18.91 36.88 -25.98
N LYS A 289 18.71 35.58 -26.17
CA LYS A 289 19.80 34.60 -26.38
C LYS A 289 19.96 34.19 -27.84
N ASP A 290 18.97 34.46 -28.65
CA ASP A 290 18.86 34.20 -30.08
C ASP A 290 18.35 35.44 -30.78
N PHE A 291 18.79 35.63 -32.00
CA PHE A 291 18.46 36.80 -32.83
C PHE A 291 17.81 36.24 -34.11
N ASP A 292 16.47 36.33 -34.20
CA ASP A 292 15.73 35.70 -35.27
C ASP A 292 15.63 36.57 -36.51
N ASP A 293 15.33 37.86 -36.32
CA ASP A 293 15.12 38.80 -37.40
C ASP A 293 16.19 39.90 -37.45
N ALA A 294 16.65 40.23 -38.65
CA ALA A 294 17.59 41.33 -38.88
C ALA A 294 17.06 42.29 -39.94
N LEU A 295 17.39 43.56 -39.78
CA LEU A 295 17.07 44.61 -40.72
C LEU A 295 18.38 45.11 -41.40
N SER A 296 18.32 45.30 -42.72
CA SER A 296 19.45 45.83 -43.52
C SER A 296 18.99 46.84 -44.53
#